data_8a18220caa38f24d496a11522384c1b6
#
_entry.id   8a18220caa38f24d496a11522384c1b6
#
_cell.length_a   1.000
_cell.length_b   1.000
_cell.length_c   1.000
_cell.angle_alpha   90.00
_cell.angle_beta   90.00
_cell.angle_gamma   90.00
#
_symmetry.space_group_name_H-M   'P 1'
#
loop_
_entity.id
_entity.type
_entity.pdbx_description
1 polymer ?
#
loop_
_entity_poly.entity_id
_entity_poly.type
_entity_poly.pdbx_seq_one_letter_code
_entity_poly.pdbx_strand_id
1 'polypeptide(L)'
;AVWLCRALKNRGFTIRLFETDRARAEELAEKLSWVTVLQSDPTDPSVFTDEHIEHADAFVALTKDEHNILSCAWAASLGVAQTYPVVKRTDYGPFIEAMGITKTFNPQDLAIQEIEKRFSRQRLTRIAELASGALTIFRIRVGRGAEVIGKPLSALDLMPDCMIVVLE
;
A
#
# COMPACT_ATOMS: atom_id res chain seq x y z
N ALA A 1 1.66 -4.86 -12.91
CA ALA A 1 2.14 -6.12 -12.32
C ALA A 1 3.64 -6.35 -12.58
N VAL A 2 4.14 -6.30 -13.83
CA VAL A 2 5.54 -6.62 -14.24
C VAL A 2 6.59 -5.88 -13.39
N TRP A 3 6.43 -4.57 -13.20
CA TRP A 3 7.37 -3.77 -12.40
C TRP A 3 7.45 -4.23 -10.94
N LEU A 4 6.33 -4.62 -10.35
CA LEU A 4 6.29 -5.16 -9.00
C LEU A 4 7.02 -6.50 -8.93
N CYS A 5 6.76 -7.43 -9.86
CA CYS A 5 7.47 -8.70 -9.95
C CYS A 5 8.99 -8.51 -10.06
N ARG A 6 9.44 -7.55 -10.86
CA ARG A 6 10.86 -7.20 -10.98
C ARG A 6 11.45 -6.63 -9.69
N ALA A 7 10.71 -5.76 -9.01
CA ALA A 7 11.14 -5.17 -7.74
C ALA A 7 11.25 -6.20 -6.61
N LEU A 8 10.44 -7.26 -6.66
CA LEU A 8 10.44 -8.35 -5.69
C LEU A 8 11.42 -9.48 -6.02
N LYS A 9 12.03 -9.46 -7.21
CA LYS A 9 13.03 -10.46 -7.61
C LYS A 9 14.18 -10.52 -6.59
N ASN A 10 14.58 -11.72 -6.22
CA ASN A 10 15.67 -11.99 -5.27
C ASN A 10 15.43 -11.45 -3.84
N ARG A 11 14.18 -11.20 -3.46
CA ARG A 11 13.80 -10.78 -2.10
C ARG A 11 13.14 -11.88 -1.27
N GLY A 12 13.24 -13.14 -1.71
CA GLY A 12 12.68 -14.27 -0.98
C GLY A 12 11.17 -14.48 -1.17
N PHE A 13 10.56 -13.84 -2.16
CA PHE A 13 9.14 -14.01 -2.47
C PHE A 13 8.92 -15.06 -3.55
N THR A 14 7.94 -15.94 -3.34
CA THR A 14 7.33 -16.74 -4.39
C THR A 14 6.17 -15.97 -4.97
N ILE A 15 6.18 -15.73 -6.29
CA ILE A 15 5.22 -14.85 -6.95
C ILE A 15 4.38 -15.66 -7.93
N ARG A 16 3.05 -15.53 -7.82
CA ARG A 16 2.08 -15.98 -8.81
C ARG A 16 1.43 -14.75 -9.45
N LEU A 17 1.33 -14.73 -10.77
CA LEU A 17 0.77 -13.63 -11.55
C LEU A 17 -0.40 -14.14 -12.38
N PHE A 18 -1.58 -13.59 -12.14
CA PHE A 18 -2.78 -13.88 -12.90
C PHE A 18 -2.90 -12.93 -14.09
N GLU A 19 -3.14 -13.46 -15.28
CA GLU A 19 -3.37 -12.71 -16.50
C GLU A 19 -4.48 -13.41 -17.30
N THR A 20 -5.48 -12.63 -17.72
CA THR A 20 -6.65 -13.16 -18.46
C THR A 20 -6.36 -13.38 -19.94
N ASP A 21 -5.56 -12.53 -20.54
CA ASP A 21 -5.19 -12.64 -21.95
C ASP A 21 -4.09 -13.71 -22.14
N ARG A 22 -4.40 -14.71 -22.97
CA ARG A 22 -3.50 -15.84 -23.20
C ARG A 22 -2.17 -15.42 -23.80
N ALA A 23 -2.19 -14.61 -24.85
CA ALA A 23 -0.96 -14.19 -25.54
C ALA A 23 -0.07 -13.38 -24.59
N ARG A 24 -0.70 -12.56 -23.76
CA ARG A 24 0.00 -11.79 -22.71
C ARG A 24 0.56 -12.68 -21.61
N ALA A 25 -0.17 -13.72 -21.19
CA ALA A 25 0.31 -14.67 -20.19
C ALA A 25 1.54 -15.44 -20.70
N GLU A 26 1.51 -15.92 -21.95
CA GLU A 26 2.64 -16.59 -22.62
C GLU A 26 3.87 -15.65 -22.69
N GLU A 27 3.69 -14.41 -23.14
CA GLU A 27 4.75 -13.39 -23.18
C GLU A 27 5.36 -13.13 -21.79
N LEU A 28 4.51 -13.05 -20.76
CA LEU A 28 4.96 -12.80 -19.38
C LEU A 28 5.71 -14.00 -18.80
N ALA A 29 5.28 -15.22 -19.09
CA ALA A 29 5.97 -16.44 -18.66
C ALA A 29 7.38 -16.52 -19.22
N GLU A 30 7.57 -16.13 -20.48
CA GLU A 30 8.90 -16.07 -21.11
C GLU A 30 9.80 -14.99 -20.45
N LYS A 31 9.23 -13.81 -20.18
CA LYS A 31 9.98 -12.66 -19.63
C LYS A 31 10.26 -12.71 -18.15
N LEU A 32 9.46 -13.44 -17.37
CA LEU A 32 9.50 -13.48 -15.92
C LEU A 32 9.72 -14.92 -15.41
N SER A 33 10.84 -15.54 -15.79
CA SER A 33 11.16 -16.96 -15.50
C SER A 33 11.15 -17.32 -14.00
N TRP A 34 11.14 -16.33 -13.11
CA TRP A 34 11.06 -16.49 -11.64
C TRP A 34 9.65 -16.31 -11.07
N VAL A 35 8.64 -16.12 -11.92
CA VAL A 35 7.23 -15.92 -11.58
C VAL A 35 6.42 -17.04 -12.19
N THR A 36 5.51 -17.63 -11.42
CA THR A 36 4.51 -18.54 -11.98
C THR A 36 3.39 -17.70 -12.59
N VAL A 37 3.28 -17.72 -13.91
CA VAL A 37 2.22 -17.01 -14.62
C VAL A 37 1.05 -17.95 -14.86
N LEU A 38 -0.13 -17.55 -14.45
CA LEU A 38 -1.38 -18.30 -14.55
C LEU A 38 -2.33 -17.57 -15.49
N GLN A 39 -2.79 -18.26 -16.54
CA GLN A 39 -3.82 -17.72 -17.44
C GLN A 39 -5.18 -17.98 -16.82
N SER A 40 -5.66 -17.06 -16.01
CA SER A 40 -6.96 -17.15 -15.35
C SER A 40 -7.47 -15.76 -14.92
N ASP A 41 -8.78 -15.69 -14.67
CA ASP A 41 -9.45 -14.46 -14.24
C ASP A 41 -9.55 -14.40 -12.70
N PRO A 42 -8.83 -13.51 -12.02
CA PRO A 42 -8.90 -13.36 -10.57
C PRO A 42 -10.19 -12.71 -10.07
N THR A 43 -11.19 -12.48 -10.92
CA THR A 43 -12.56 -12.12 -10.50
C THR A 43 -13.50 -13.32 -10.45
N ASP A 44 -13.04 -14.49 -10.93
CA ASP A 44 -13.77 -15.75 -10.83
C ASP A 44 -13.46 -16.44 -9.48
N PRO A 45 -14.47 -16.65 -8.62
CA PRO A 45 -14.27 -17.30 -7.33
C PRO A 45 -13.66 -18.70 -7.39
N SER A 46 -13.91 -19.46 -8.46
CA SER A 46 -13.35 -20.81 -8.62
C SER A 46 -11.82 -20.79 -8.70
N VAL A 47 -11.25 -19.77 -9.33
CA VAL A 47 -9.80 -19.57 -9.45
C VAL A 47 -9.13 -19.47 -8.07
N PHE A 48 -9.79 -18.83 -7.10
CA PHE A 48 -9.25 -18.70 -5.76
C PHE A 48 -9.13 -20.05 -5.03
N THR A 49 -10.11 -20.92 -5.23
CA THR A 49 -10.09 -22.27 -4.67
C THR A 49 -9.08 -23.17 -5.37
N ASP A 50 -9.09 -23.17 -6.70
CA ASP A 50 -8.23 -24.03 -7.52
C ASP A 50 -6.73 -23.70 -7.34
N GLU A 51 -6.45 -22.41 -7.16
CA GLU A 51 -5.08 -21.90 -6.98
C GLU A 51 -4.68 -21.76 -5.51
N HIS A 52 -5.50 -22.20 -4.57
CA HIS A 52 -5.22 -22.16 -3.13
C HIS A 52 -4.75 -20.77 -2.65
N ILE A 53 -5.53 -19.73 -2.99
CA ILE A 53 -5.18 -18.34 -2.67
C ILE A 53 -5.19 -18.09 -1.16
N GLU A 54 -5.94 -18.86 -0.38
CA GLU A 54 -5.99 -18.81 1.08
C GLU A 54 -4.61 -19.00 1.75
N HIS A 55 -3.67 -19.62 1.06
CA HIS A 55 -2.30 -19.81 1.55
C HIS A 55 -1.34 -18.68 1.18
N ALA A 56 -1.81 -17.64 0.49
CA ALA A 56 -0.97 -16.51 0.14
C ALA A 56 -0.78 -15.55 1.33
N ASP A 57 0.45 -15.10 1.56
CA ASP A 57 0.74 -14.07 2.56
C ASP A 57 0.14 -12.72 2.16
N ALA A 58 0.11 -12.43 0.86
CA ALA A 58 -0.44 -11.19 0.33
C ALA A 58 -1.07 -11.37 -1.06
N PHE A 59 -2.14 -10.62 -1.30
CA PHE A 59 -2.80 -10.52 -2.60
C PHE A 59 -2.80 -9.07 -3.09
N VAL A 60 -2.30 -8.83 -4.31
CA VAL A 60 -2.15 -7.49 -4.88
C VAL A 60 -2.91 -7.41 -6.20
N ALA A 61 -3.87 -6.51 -6.31
CA ALA A 61 -4.69 -6.33 -7.51
C ALA A 61 -4.33 -5.03 -8.25
N LEU A 62 -3.94 -5.16 -9.53
CA LEU A 62 -3.34 -4.09 -10.35
C LEU A 62 -4.03 -3.95 -11.73
N THR A 63 -5.34 -4.14 -11.78
CA THR A 63 -6.15 -4.04 -13.01
C THR A 63 -7.06 -2.80 -12.98
N LYS A 64 -8.37 -2.94 -13.15
CA LYS A 64 -9.36 -1.87 -13.00
C LYS A 64 -9.86 -1.81 -11.56
N ASP A 65 -10.27 -0.63 -11.10
CA ASP A 65 -10.66 -0.38 -9.71
C ASP A 65 -11.69 -1.39 -9.18
N GLU A 66 -12.76 -1.63 -9.94
CA GLU A 66 -13.84 -2.54 -9.53
C GLU A 66 -13.35 -3.99 -9.44
N HIS A 67 -12.54 -4.44 -10.41
CA HIS A 67 -11.94 -5.78 -10.39
C HIS A 67 -10.92 -5.91 -9.24
N ASN A 68 -10.14 -4.87 -8.98
CA ASN A 68 -9.18 -4.86 -7.89
C ASN A 68 -9.85 -4.98 -6.52
N ILE A 69 -10.96 -4.24 -6.33
CA ILE A 69 -11.72 -4.30 -5.09
C ILE A 69 -12.35 -5.68 -4.93
N LEU A 70 -13.01 -6.21 -5.98
CA LEU A 70 -13.70 -7.50 -5.92
C LEU A 70 -12.72 -8.65 -5.63
N SER A 71 -11.62 -8.75 -6.37
CA SER A 71 -10.63 -9.82 -6.17
C SER A 71 -9.94 -9.72 -4.81
N CYS A 72 -9.64 -8.51 -4.31
CA CYS A 72 -9.11 -8.33 -2.96
C CYS A 72 -10.14 -8.68 -1.87
N ALA A 73 -11.41 -8.38 -2.06
CA ALA A 73 -12.46 -8.76 -1.13
C ALA A 73 -12.62 -10.29 -1.07
N TRP A 74 -12.57 -10.99 -2.21
CA TRP A 74 -12.53 -12.45 -2.25
C TRP A 74 -11.32 -13.02 -1.50
N ALA A 75 -10.13 -12.52 -1.79
CA ALA A 75 -8.92 -12.94 -1.08
C ALA A 75 -9.04 -12.74 0.45
N ALA A 76 -9.55 -11.58 0.88
CA ALA A 76 -9.78 -11.29 2.30
C ALA A 76 -10.79 -12.26 2.93
N SER A 77 -11.89 -12.59 2.24
CA SER A 77 -12.91 -13.52 2.73
C SER A 77 -12.38 -14.94 2.90
N LEU A 78 -11.34 -15.33 2.17
CA LEU A 78 -10.65 -16.61 2.30
C LEU A 78 -9.54 -16.60 3.36
N GLY A 79 -9.33 -15.47 4.03
CA GLY A 79 -8.36 -15.37 5.12
C GLY A 79 -6.97 -14.85 4.74
N VAL A 80 -6.78 -14.37 3.51
CA VAL A 80 -5.51 -13.72 3.13
C VAL A 80 -5.32 -12.47 3.98
N ALA A 81 -4.26 -12.46 4.79
CA ALA A 81 -4.04 -11.43 5.80
C ALA A 81 -3.75 -10.03 5.22
N GLN A 82 -3.16 -9.98 4.04
CA GLN A 82 -2.74 -8.72 3.41
C GLN A 82 -3.32 -8.62 1.99
N THR A 83 -4.27 -7.73 1.80
CA THR A 83 -4.91 -7.48 0.50
C THR A 83 -4.72 -6.03 0.07
N TYR A 84 -4.22 -5.83 -1.15
CA TYR A 84 -3.76 -4.56 -1.66
C TYR A 84 -4.35 -4.22 -3.04
N PRO A 85 -5.57 -3.67 -3.13
CA PRO A 85 -6.08 -3.14 -4.38
C PRO A 85 -5.43 -1.80 -4.71
N VAL A 86 -5.04 -1.61 -5.96
CA VAL A 86 -4.74 -0.28 -6.50
C VAL A 86 -6.03 0.34 -6.98
N VAL A 87 -6.46 1.44 -6.36
CA VAL A 87 -7.72 2.12 -6.64
C VAL A 87 -7.45 3.58 -6.93
N LYS A 88 -7.90 4.08 -8.07
CA LYS A 88 -7.70 5.47 -8.48
C LYS A 88 -8.77 6.41 -7.91
N ARG A 89 -9.98 5.87 -7.71
CA ARG A 89 -11.12 6.63 -7.19
C ARG A 89 -11.10 6.63 -5.66
N THR A 90 -11.21 7.80 -5.08
CA THR A 90 -11.17 8.00 -3.61
C THR A 90 -12.51 7.76 -2.91
N ASP A 91 -13.61 7.76 -3.68
CA ASP A 91 -14.97 7.59 -3.17
C ASP A 91 -15.31 6.15 -2.74
N TYR A 92 -14.45 5.17 -3.05
CA TYR A 92 -14.62 3.79 -2.62
C TYR A 92 -14.14 3.50 -1.18
N GLY A 93 -13.50 4.45 -0.49
CA GLY A 93 -12.88 4.23 0.83
C GLY A 93 -13.76 3.51 1.85
N PRO A 94 -14.96 4.03 2.21
CA PRO A 94 -15.83 3.39 3.20
C PRO A 94 -16.31 1.99 2.80
N PHE A 95 -16.49 1.74 1.50
CA PHE A 95 -16.91 0.45 0.98
C PHE A 95 -15.78 -0.59 1.08
N ILE A 96 -14.56 -0.19 0.81
CA ILE A 96 -13.37 -1.04 0.87
C ILE A 96 -13.08 -1.48 2.31
N GLU A 97 -13.19 -0.57 3.28
CA GLU A 97 -13.04 -0.88 4.70
C GLU A 97 -14.08 -1.90 5.17
N ALA A 98 -15.35 -1.74 4.74
CA ALA A 98 -16.43 -2.67 5.06
C ALA A 98 -16.21 -4.08 4.48
N MET A 99 -15.41 -4.22 3.43
CA MET A 99 -15.05 -5.50 2.81
C MET A 99 -13.85 -6.20 3.47
N GLY A 100 -13.28 -5.65 4.53
CA GLY A 100 -12.14 -6.24 5.23
C GLY A 100 -10.80 -6.10 4.50
N ILE A 101 -10.72 -5.19 3.51
CA ILE A 101 -9.49 -4.93 2.77
C ILE A 101 -8.54 -4.11 3.65
N THR A 102 -7.31 -4.61 3.82
CA THR A 102 -6.35 -4.07 4.79
C THR A 102 -5.81 -2.70 4.41
N LYS A 103 -5.54 -2.46 3.14
CA LYS A 103 -4.94 -1.21 2.68
C LYS A 103 -5.17 -1.00 1.19
N THR A 104 -5.50 0.21 0.80
CA THR A 104 -5.60 0.63 -0.60
C THR A 104 -4.39 1.47 -1.02
N PHE A 105 -4.07 1.41 -2.30
CA PHE A 105 -3.07 2.28 -2.90
C PHE A 105 -3.69 3.11 -4.01
N ASN A 106 -3.69 4.44 -3.83
CA ASN A 106 -4.01 5.38 -4.89
C ASN A 106 -2.70 5.90 -5.50
N PRO A 107 -2.43 5.65 -6.79
CA PRO A 107 -1.20 6.09 -7.43
C PRO A 107 -1.02 7.60 -7.45
N GLN A 108 -2.11 8.37 -7.51
CA GLN A 108 -2.07 9.83 -7.52
C GLN A 108 -1.67 10.37 -6.16
N ASP A 109 -2.27 9.85 -5.08
CA ASP A 109 -1.94 10.27 -3.72
C ASP A 109 -0.49 9.92 -3.37
N LEU A 110 -0.01 8.75 -3.78
CA LEU A 110 1.39 8.37 -3.61
C LEU A 110 2.35 9.29 -4.38
N ALA A 111 2.00 9.67 -5.61
CA ALA A 111 2.80 10.61 -6.38
C ALA A 111 2.81 12.00 -5.74
N ILE A 112 1.66 12.50 -5.28
CA ILE A 112 1.55 13.77 -4.57
C ILE A 112 2.42 13.75 -3.30
N GLN A 113 2.29 12.73 -2.47
CA GLN A 113 3.09 12.58 -1.25
C GLN A 113 4.60 12.57 -1.53
N GLU A 114 5.03 11.89 -2.59
CA GLU A 114 6.46 11.82 -2.95
C GLU A 114 6.96 13.17 -3.49
N ILE A 115 6.14 13.89 -4.24
CA ILE A 115 6.44 15.24 -4.71
C ILE A 115 6.51 16.21 -3.53
N GLU A 116 5.52 16.18 -2.63
CA GLU A 116 5.52 17.02 -1.43
C GLU A 116 6.77 16.80 -0.57
N LYS A 117 7.21 15.56 -0.38
CA LYS A 117 8.47 15.24 0.33
C LYS A 117 9.68 15.94 -0.31
N ARG A 118 9.73 16.05 -1.64
CA ARG A 118 10.84 16.67 -2.37
C ARG A 118 10.80 18.19 -2.35
N PHE A 119 9.60 18.77 -2.39
CA PHE A 119 9.40 20.22 -2.29
C PHE A 119 9.46 20.73 -0.86
N SER A 120 9.13 19.90 0.10
CA SER A 120 9.26 20.23 1.52
C SER A 120 10.73 20.33 1.89
N ARG A 121 11.32 21.51 1.71
CA ARG A 121 12.51 21.97 2.45
C ARG A 121 12.19 22.07 3.96
N GLN A 122 10.97 21.70 4.34
CA GLN A 122 10.47 21.85 5.69
C GLN A 122 11.06 20.79 6.60
N ARG A 123 11.49 21.24 7.74
CA ARG A 123 11.94 20.43 8.88
C ARG A 123 10.84 19.49 9.42
N LEU A 124 9.63 19.59 8.88
CA LEU A 124 8.43 18.85 9.25
C LEU A 124 8.10 17.81 8.16
N THR A 125 8.07 16.54 8.51
CA THR A 125 7.73 15.43 7.60
C THR A 125 6.59 14.62 8.21
N ARG A 126 5.48 14.46 7.49
CA ARG A 126 4.40 13.55 7.90
C ARG A 126 4.89 12.11 7.77
N ILE A 127 4.81 11.33 8.85
CA ILE A 127 5.27 9.94 8.91
C ILE A 127 4.09 8.97 8.75
N ALA A 128 3.00 9.22 9.46
CA ALA A 128 1.86 8.32 9.50
C ALA A 128 0.56 9.09 9.78
N GLU A 129 -0.52 8.49 9.36
CA GLU A 129 -1.88 8.90 9.68
C GLU A 129 -2.60 7.70 10.28
N LEU A 130 -3.25 7.89 11.41
CA LEU A 130 -3.92 6.85 12.19
C LEU A 130 -5.39 7.21 12.38
N ALA A 131 -6.22 6.19 12.64
CA ALA A 131 -7.64 6.34 12.90
C ALA A 131 -8.36 7.18 11.80
N SER A 132 -8.16 6.79 10.53
CA SER A 132 -8.79 7.42 9.36
C SER A 132 -8.63 8.94 9.31
N GLY A 133 -7.44 9.43 9.66
CA GLY A 133 -7.11 10.86 9.62
C GLY A 133 -7.32 11.62 10.93
N ALA A 134 -7.84 10.96 11.97
CA ALA A 134 -8.05 11.61 13.27
C ALA A 134 -6.73 11.96 14.00
N LEU A 135 -5.63 11.24 13.68
CA LEU A 135 -4.31 11.49 14.25
C LEU A 135 -3.25 11.46 13.14
N THR A 136 -2.42 12.51 13.08
CA THR A 136 -1.29 12.56 12.14
C THR A 136 0.03 12.67 12.90
N ILE A 137 0.98 11.82 12.57
CA ILE A 137 2.32 11.82 13.16
C ILE A 137 3.30 12.54 12.23
N PHE A 138 3.96 13.53 12.77
CA PHE A 138 4.99 14.30 12.08
C PHE A 138 6.36 14.07 12.71
N ARG A 139 7.40 13.98 11.87
CA ARG A 139 8.79 14.09 12.29
C ARG A 139 9.26 15.53 12.05
N ILE A 140 9.81 16.13 13.09
CA ILE A 140 10.41 17.47 13.01
C ILE A 140 11.91 17.33 13.24
N ARG A 141 12.71 17.85 12.29
CA ARG A 141 14.17 17.97 12.51
C ARG A 141 14.47 19.39 13.04
N VAL A 142 14.88 19.47 14.27
CA VAL A 142 15.30 20.72 14.89
C VAL A 142 16.66 21.13 14.33
N GLY A 143 16.75 22.29 13.67
CA GLY A 143 17.98 22.81 13.10
C GLY A 143 18.83 23.55 14.12
N ARG A 144 20.14 23.62 13.88
CA ARG A 144 21.06 24.42 14.69
C ARG A 144 20.56 25.88 14.77
N GLY A 145 20.44 26.44 15.97
CA GLY A 145 19.91 27.81 16.21
C GLY A 145 18.40 27.91 16.37
N ALA A 146 17.66 26.80 16.45
CA ALA A 146 16.24 26.85 16.80
C ALA A 146 16.08 27.25 18.27
N GLU A 147 15.11 28.10 18.56
CA GLU A 147 14.83 28.63 19.91
C GLU A 147 14.47 27.57 20.96
N VAL A 148 14.09 26.37 20.49
CA VAL A 148 13.73 25.24 21.34
C VAL A 148 14.93 24.47 21.88
N ILE A 149 16.13 24.69 21.32
CA ILE A 149 17.35 23.96 21.74
C ILE A 149 17.72 24.38 23.16
N GLY A 150 17.95 23.39 24.03
CA GLY A 150 18.30 23.58 25.42
C GLY A 150 17.12 23.89 26.34
N LYS A 151 15.89 24.00 25.83
CA LYS A 151 14.69 24.15 26.66
C LYS A 151 14.15 22.77 27.08
N PRO A 152 13.69 22.61 28.32
CA PRO A 152 12.99 21.39 28.72
C PRO A 152 11.67 21.26 27.95
N LEU A 153 11.23 20.03 27.69
CA LEU A 153 9.99 19.75 26.93
C LEU A 153 8.75 20.44 27.53
N SER A 154 8.72 20.56 28.84
CA SER A 154 7.64 21.26 29.57
C SER A 154 7.56 22.76 29.31
N ALA A 155 8.61 23.37 28.76
CA ALA A 155 8.67 24.79 28.42
C ALA A 155 8.42 25.05 26.92
N LEU A 156 8.09 24.00 26.14
CA LEU A 156 7.72 24.15 24.75
C LEU A 156 6.23 24.48 24.63
N ASP A 157 5.95 25.61 24.00
CA ASP A 157 4.58 26.03 23.69
C ASP A 157 4.12 25.24 22.44
N LEU A 158 3.48 24.09 22.66
CA LEU A 158 2.88 23.29 21.62
C LEU A 158 1.42 23.70 21.41
N MET A 159 0.94 23.57 20.18
CA MET A 159 -0.50 23.74 19.91
C MET A 159 -1.33 22.79 20.78
N PRO A 160 -2.55 23.18 21.21
CA PRO A 160 -3.35 22.40 22.16
C PRO A 160 -3.56 20.94 21.82
N ASP A 161 -3.61 20.63 20.51
CA ASP A 161 -3.88 19.28 20.00
C ASP A 161 -2.60 18.53 19.57
N CYS A 162 -1.41 19.01 19.99
CA CYS A 162 -0.13 18.42 19.65
C CYS A 162 0.56 17.83 20.88
N MET A 163 1.21 16.68 20.70
CA MET A 163 2.06 16.07 21.72
C MET A 163 3.38 15.55 21.12
N ILE A 164 4.44 15.54 21.91
CA ILE A 164 5.70 14.89 21.53
C ILE A 164 5.62 13.44 21.96
N VAL A 165 5.78 12.53 20.97
CA VAL A 165 5.67 11.08 21.19
C VAL A 165 7.04 10.44 21.34
N VAL A 166 8.03 10.89 20.52
CA VAL A 166 9.39 10.34 20.51
C VAL A 166 10.40 11.45 20.28
N LEU A 167 11.57 11.32 20.91
CA LEU A 167 12.78 12.11 20.65
C LEU A 167 13.89 11.18 20.16
N GLU A 168 14.56 11.55 19.07
CA GLU A 168 15.72 10.87 18.50
C GLU A 168 16.97 11.78 18.56
#